data_fea831bb37b15636b89b4a64a2d76a15
#
_entry.id   fea831bb37b15636b89b4a64a2d76a15
#
_cell.length_a   1.000
_cell.length_b   1.000
_cell.length_c   1.000
_cell.angle_alpha   90.00
_cell.angle_beta   90.00
_cell.angle_gamma   90.00
#
_symmetry.space_group_name_H-M   'P 1'
#
loop_
_entity.id
_entity.type
_entity.pdbx_description
1 polymer ?
#
loop_
_entity_poly.entity_id
_entity_poly.type
_entity_poly.pdbx_seq_one_letter_code
_entity_poly.pdbx_strand_id
1 'polypeptide(L)'
;MAIICPKALTLLRFNYEAKKLKVMLLVSALLFLPVILKSNIFAFSITHVLMVLLFAFSIGINEELFSRGLILEVLKPIGIFKAIVFSSLHFGLLHLSNYYAGQAFGVTVAQIIGASAFGFMCAAILIYTNSIWLPVLIHTFTNLPMLFQPAADFQQRATGSPDWLGTFAISFVYITIGSMVLLRSSEAGTARLVKMGTRAGLISVNGE
;
A
#
# COMPACT_ATOMS: atom_id res chain seq x y z
N MET A 1 -11.81 -21.59 -12.22
CA MET A 1 -12.72 -20.49 -12.61
C MET A 1 -12.60 -19.42 -11.53
N ALA A 2 -11.81 -18.36 -11.79
CA ALA A 2 -11.60 -17.30 -10.81
C ALA A 2 -12.89 -16.50 -10.67
N ILE A 3 -13.52 -16.54 -9.50
CA ILE A 3 -14.65 -15.68 -9.15
C ILE A 3 -14.06 -14.29 -8.91
N ILE A 4 -13.87 -13.52 -9.98
CA ILE A 4 -13.55 -12.11 -9.88
C ILE A 4 -14.80 -11.44 -9.33
N CYS A 5 -14.74 -11.02 -8.07
CA CYS A 5 -15.82 -10.27 -7.44
C CYS A 5 -16.12 -9.04 -8.33
N PRO A 6 -17.37 -8.85 -8.82
CA PRO A 6 -17.70 -7.71 -9.70
C PRO A 6 -17.30 -6.35 -9.13
N LYS A 7 -17.24 -6.20 -7.79
CA LYS A 7 -16.76 -5.00 -7.11
C LYS A 7 -15.24 -4.79 -7.28
N ALA A 8 -14.44 -5.85 -7.42
CA ALA A 8 -13.01 -5.70 -7.66
C ALA A 8 -12.72 -5.03 -9.00
N LEU A 9 -13.55 -5.25 -10.02
CA LEU A 9 -13.44 -4.59 -11.33
C LEU A 9 -13.68 -3.07 -11.24
N THR A 10 -14.49 -2.61 -10.29
CA THR A 10 -14.71 -1.16 -10.11
C THR A 10 -13.49 -0.45 -9.56
N LEU A 11 -12.61 -1.16 -8.83
CA LEU A 11 -11.37 -0.62 -8.27
C LEU A 11 -10.30 -0.36 -9.34
N LEU A 12 -10.43 -1.00 -10.52
CA LEU A 12 -9.54 -0.78 -11.65
C LEU A 12 -9.80 0.52 -12.42
N ARG A 13 -10.85 1.28 -12.06
CA ARG A 13 -11.19 2.53 -12.73
C ARG A 13 -10.20 3.64 -12.39
N PHE A 14 -9.76 4.36 -13.42
CA PHE A 14 -8.99 5.60 -13.32
C PHE A 14 -9.94 6.80 -13.15
N ASN A 15 -10.59 6.93 -12.02
CA ASN A 15 -11.48 8.06 -11.76
C ASN A 15 -11.01 8.83 -10.54
N TYR A 16 -10.14 9.82 -10.76
CA TYR A 16 -9.56 10.63 -9.69
C TYR A 16 -10.07 12.07 -9.72
N GLU A 17 -10.54 12.55 -8.58
CA GLU A 17 -10.69 13.98 -8.37
C GLU A 17 -9.31 14.65 -8.39
N ALA A 18 -9.16 15.79 -9.09
CA ALA A 18 -7.87 16.48 -9.26
C ALA A 18 -7.15 16.76 -7.92
N LYS A 19 -7.91 17.05 -6.84
CA LYS A 19 -7.35 17.26 -5.50
C LYS A 19 -6.73 15.98 -4.92
N LYS A 20 -7.38 14.84 -5.10
CA LYS A 20 -6.86 13.52 -4.67
C LYS A 20 -5.62 13.16 -5.46
N LEU A 21 -5.64 13.40 -6.78
CA LEU A 21 -4.50 13.16 -7.65
C LEU A 21 -3.24 13.95 -7.21
N LYS A 22 -3.38 15.22 -6.85
CA LYS A 22 -2.25 16.04 -6.35
C LYS A 22 -1.63 15.47 -5.06
N VAL A 23 -2.47 15.07 -4.09
CA VAL A 23 -2.00 14.43 -2.85
C VAL A 23 -1.27 13.13 -3.15
N MET A 24 -1.80 12.35 -4.08
CA MET A 24 -1.22 11.09 -4.52
C MET A 24 0.16 11.28 -5.15
N LEU A 25 0.29 12.24 -6.06
CA LEU A 25 1.57 12.57 -6.71
C LEU A 25 2.59 13.06 -5.70
N LEU A 26 2.19 13.87 -4.71
CA LEU A 26 3.09 14.32 -3.64
C LEU A 26 3.59 13.16 -2.77
N VAL A 27 2.67 12.31 -2.31
CA VAL A 27 3.02 11.11 -1.50
C VAL A 27 3.93 10.18 -2.31
N SER A 28 3.61 9.95 -3.57
CA SER A 28 4.46 9.15 -4.46
C SER A 28 5.84 9.76 -4.60
N ALA A 29 5.95 11.06 -4.89
CA ALA A 29 7.24 11.74 -5.04
C ALA A 29 8.09 11.65 -3.78
N LEU A 30 7.50 11.84 -2.59
CA LEU A 30 8.20 11.71 -1.30
C LEU A 30 8.69 10.29 -1.03
N LEU A 31 7.95 9.27 -1.46
CA LEU A 31 8.33 7.87 -1.29
C LEU A 31 9.35 7.43 -2.35
N PHE A 32 9.29 7.97 -3.58
CA PHE A 32 10.12 7.55 -4.71
C PHE A 32 11.45 8.26 -4.80
N LEU A 33 11.54 9.52 -4.39
CA LEU A 33 12.78 10.28 -4.49
C LEU A 33 13.95 9.58 -3.77
N PRO A 34 13.82 9.11 -2.51
CA PRO A 34 14.88 8.36 -1.84
C PRO A 34 15.23 7.04 -2.55
N VAL A 35 14.23 6.39 -3.16
CA VAL A 35 14.44 5.15 -3.92
C VAL A 35 15.28 5.39 -5.15
N ILE A 36 14.92 6.40 -5.95
CA ILE A 36 15.67 6.77 -7.18
C ILE A 36 17.08 7.21 -6.83
N LEU A 37 17.25 7.99 -5.76
CA LEU A 37 18.57 8.48 -5.34
C LEU A 37 19.50 7.38 -4.82
N LYS A 38 18.93 6.33 -4.21
CA LYS A 38 19.71 5.17 -3.71
C LYS A 38 19.95 4.10 -4.76
N SER A 39 19.08 3.99 -5.76
CA SER A 39 19.22 3.01 -6.84
C SER A 39 20.13 3.59 -7.91
N ASN A 40 21.29 2.97 -8.12
CA ASN A 40 22.19 3.37 -9.22
C ASN A 40 21.65 2.89 -10.58
N ILE A 41 20.42 3.34 -10.91
CA ILE A 41 19.67 2.89 -12.10
C ILE A 41 20.46 3.12 -13.38
N PHE A 42 21.26 4.20 -13.42
CA PHE A 42 22.07 4.56 -14.59
C PHE A 42 23.28 3.64 -14.83
N ALA A 43 23.61 2.76 -13.87
CA ALA A 43 24.64 1.74 -14.04
C ALA A 43 24.16 0.52 -14.83
N PHE A 44 22.86 0.39 -15.08
CA PHE A 44 22.24 -0.77 -15.72
C PHE A 44 21.86 -0.47 -17.18
N SER A 45 21.86 -1.51 -18.02
CA SER A 45 21.34 -1.39 -19.39
C SER A 45 19.83 -1.08 -19.37
N ILE A 46 19.35 -0.40 -20.41
CA ILE A 46 17.92 -0.07 -20.54
C ILE A 46 17.05 -1.33 -20.51
N THR A 47 17.51 -2.42 -21.12
CA THR A 47 16.79 -3.70 -21.12
C THR A 47 16.66 -4.24 -19.69
N HIS A 48 17.72 -4.17 -18.89
CA HIS A 48 17.68 -4.59 -17.48
C HIS A 48 16.68 -3.74 -16.68
N VAL A 49 16.75 -2.42 -16.84
CA VAL A 49 15.81 -1.49 -16.17
C VAL A 49 14.35 -1.81 -16.52
N LEU A 50 14.05 -2.03 -17.81
CA LEU A 50 12.69 -2.38 -18.25
C LEU A 50 12.22 -3.72 -17.68
N MET A 51 13.08 -4.73 -17.64
CA MET A 51 12.75 -6.04 -17.06
C MET A 51 12.48 -5.93 -15.56
N VAL A 52 13.29 -5.19 -14.81
CA VAL A 52 13.08 -4.96 -13.38
C VAL A 52 11.78 -4.19 -13.12
N LEU A 53 11.47 -3.16 -13.92
CA LEU A 53 10.22 -2.42 -13.81
C LEU A 53 9.00 -3.31 -14.07
N LEU A 54 9.03 -4.13 -15.12
CA LEU A 54 7.95 -5.07 -15.44
C LEU A 54 7.76 -6.10 -14.33
N PHE A 55 8.87 -6.62 -13.79
CA PHE A 55 8.83 -7.59 -12.69
C PHE A 55 8.28 -6.96 -11.41
N ALA A 56 8.78 -5.78 -11.01
CA ALA A 56 8.26 -5.04 -9.86
C ALA A 56 6.77 -4.71 -10.00
N PHE A 57 6.34 -4.30 -11.20
CA PHE A 57 4.93 -4.04 -11.48
C PHE A 57 4.08 -5.30 -11.38
N SER A 58 4.58 -6.43 -11.88
CA SER A 58 3.89 -7.72 -11.78
C SER A 58 3.71 -8.17 -10.33
N ILE A 59 4.72 -7.97 -9.47
CA ILE A 59 4.60 -8.20 -8.03
C ILE A 59 3.54 -7.27 -7.43
N GLY A 60 3.68 -5.96 -7.65
CA GLY A 60 2.78 -4.95 -7.09
C GLY A 60 1.32 -5.18 -7.46
N ILE A 61 1.01 -5.46 -8.74
CA ILE A 61 -0.37 -5.69 -9.17
C ILE A 61 -0.94 -7.00 -8.59
N ASN A 62 -0.17 -8.09 -8.58
CA ASN A 62 -0.64 -9.36 -8.05
C ASN A 62 -0.94 -9.29 -6.56
N GLU A 63 0.00 -8.74 -5.78
CA GLU A 63 -0.13 -8.67 -4.34
C GLU A 63 -1.22 -7.68 -3.91
N GLU A 64 -1.36 -6.54 -4.58
CA GLU A 64 -2.42 -5.58 -4.27
C GLU A 64 -3.80 -6.10 -4.70
N LEU A 65 -3.94 -6.73 -5.87
CA LEU A 65 -5.20 -7.36 -6.27
C LEU A 65 -5.63 -8.44 -5.28
N PHE A 66 -4.70 -9.27 -4.82
CA PHE A 66 -5.01 -10.31 -3.86
C PHE A 66 -5.39 -9.70 -2.51
N SER A 67 -4.55 -8.81 -1.95
CA SER A 67 -4.73 -8.32 -0.59
C SER A 67 -5.85 -7.27 -0.47
N ARG A 68 -6.00 -6.38 -1.45
CA ARG A 68 -6.96 -5.26 -1.44
C ARG A 68 -8.16 -5.53 -2.32
N GLY A 69 -7.96 -6.19 -3.46
CA GLY A 69 -9.06 -6.56 -4.35
C GLY A 69 -9.88 -7.75 -3.85
N LEU A 70 -9.26 -8.69 -3.11
CA LEU A 70 -9.94 -9.87 -2.61
C LEU A 70 -10.08 -9.86 -1.09
N ILE A 71 -8.97 -9.94 -0.34
CA ILE A 71 -9.02 -10.14 1.12
C ILE A 71 -9.70 -8.97 1.83
N LEU A 72 -9.33 -7.73 1.52
CA LEU A 72 -9.96 -6.55 2.11
C LEU A 72 -11.47 -6.51 1.80
N GLU A 73 -11.87 -6.80 0.56
CA GLU A 73 -13.29 -6.79 0.17
C GLU A 73 -14.10 -7.86 0.91
N VAL A 74 -13.57 -9.05 1.07
CA VAL A 74 -14.20 -10.14 1.84
C VAL A 74 -14.34 -9.77 3.32
N LEU A 75 -13.39 -9.02 3.88
CA LEU A 75 -13.41 -8.63 5.28
C LEU A 75 -14.26 -7.36 5.57
N LYS A 76 -14.66 -6.58 4.58
CA LYS A 76 -15.46 -5.36 4.79
C LYS A 76 -16.73 -5.54 5.63
N PRO A 77 -17.48 -6.65 5.54
CA PRO A 77 -18.68 -6.86 6.38
C PRO A 77 -18.43 -6.85 7.89
N ILE A 78 -17.22 -7.15 8.36
CA ILE A 78 -16.87 -7.07 9.80
C ILE A 78 -16.57 -5.65 10.29
N GLY A 79 -16.66 -4.66 9.40
CA GLY A 79 -16.36 -3.26 9.63
C GLY A 79 -15.07 -2.82 8.96
N ILE A 80 -15.10 -1.63 8.36
CA ILE A 80 -14.01 -1.13 7.48
C ILE A 80 -12.65 -1.08 8.16
N PHE A 81 -12.60 -0.59 9.41
CA PHE A 81 -11.34 -0.49 10.16
C PHE A 81 -10.76 -1.87 10.47
N LYS A 82 -11.59 -2.80 10.93
CA LYS A 82 -11.18 -4.19 11.18
C LYS A 82 -10.70 -4.86 9.89
N ALA A 83 -11.41 -4.66 8.77
CA ALA A 83 -11.01 -5.18 7.48
C ALA A 83 -9.63 -4.67 7.04
N ILE A 84 -9.34 -3.38 7.22
CA ILE A 84 -8.04 -2.78 6.95
C ILE A 84 -6.97 -3.46 7.81
N VAL A 85 -7.17 -3.55 9.13
CA VAL A 85 -6.19 -4.15 10.04
C VAL A 85 -5.93 -5.62 9.69
N PHE A 86 -6.97 -6.42 9.56
CA PHE A 86 -6.80 -7.87 9.29
C PHE A 86 -6.20 -8.14 7.90
N SER A 87 -6.60 -7.42 6.85
CA SER A 87 -5.99 -7.57 5.53
C SER A 87 -4.53 -7.16 5.51
N SER A 88 -4.14 -6.17 6.34
CA SER A 88 -2.76 -5.70 6.46
C SER A 88 -1.90 -6.71 7.22
N LEU A 89 -2.40 -7.27 8.31
CA LEU A 89 -1.72 -8.34 9.04
C LEU A 89 -1.57 -9.61 8.18
N HIS A 90 -2.63 -9.98 7.46
CA HIS A 90 -2.57 -11.08 6.50
C HIS A 90 -1.48 -10.84 5.44
N PHE A 91 -1.43 -9.63 4.88
CA PHE A 91 -0.40 -9.26 3.90
C PHE A 91 1.02 -9.41 4.46
N GLY A 92 1.26 -8.93 5.69
CA GLY A 92 2.53 -9.14 6.36
C GLY A 92 2.87 -10.61 6.56
N LEU A 93 1.89 -11.40 7.02
CA LEU A 93 2.08 -12.85 7.28
C LEU A 93 2.40 -13.66 6.03
N LEU A 94 1.99 -13.24 4.83
CA LEU A 94 2.39 -13.90 3.58
C LEU A 94 3.92 -13.95 3.42
N HIS A 95 4.65 -12.98 3.98
CA HIS A 95 6.11 -12.93 3.94
C HIS A 95 6.78 -14.00 4.82
N LEU A 96 6.02 -14.74 5.65
CA LEU A 96 6.53 -15.89 6.36
C LEU A 96 7.08 -16.98 5.41
N SER A 97 6.59 -17.01 4.17
CA SER A 97 7.12 -17.87 3.12
C SER A 97 8.63 -17.68 2.87
N ASN A 98 9.16 -16.47 3.10
CA ASN A 98 10.57 -16.16 2.93
C ASN A 98 11.45 -16.88 3.96
N TYR A 99 10.95 -17.14 5.16
CA TYR A 99 11.64 -17.95 6.15
C TYR A 99 11.84 -19.38 5.63
N TYR A 100 10.82 -19.97 5.04
CA TYR A 100 10.93 -21.31 4.43
C TYR A 100 11.80 -21.31 3.18
N ALA A 101 11.98 -20.17 2.53
CA ALA A 101 12.92 -19.98 1.42
C ALA A 101 14.36 -19.69 1.87
N GLY A 102 14.67 -19.75 3.19
CA GLY A 102 16.02 -19.61 3.75
C GLY A 102 16.37 -18.22 4.28
N GLN A 103 15.40 -17.30 4.39
CA GLN A 103 15.63 -16.02 5.05
C GLN A 103 15.74 -16.19 6.57
N ALA A 104 16.65 -15.44 7.22
CA ALA A 104 16.81 -15.49 8.68
C ALA A 104 15.50 -15.10 9.39
N PHE A 105 15.16 -15.81 10.46
CA PHE A 105 13.91 -15.60 11.20
C PHE A 105 13.70 -14.15 11.64
N GLY A 106 14.74 -13.51 12.23
CA GLY A 106 14.66 -12.12 12.66
C GLY A 106 14.37 -11.16 11.49
N VAL A 107 15.00 -11.37 10.33
CA VAL A 107 14.76 -10.58 9.11
C VAL A 107 13.35 -10.78 8.61
N THR A 108 12.85 -12.03 8.64
CA THR A 108 11.45 -12.32 8.26
C THR A 108 10.45 -11.64 9.18
N VAL A 109 10.69 -11.66 10.50
CA VAL A 109 9.82 -10.93 11.46
C VAL A 109 9.82 -9.43 11.20
N ALA A 110 11.00 -8.84 10.97
CA ALA A 110 11.11 -7.42 10.62
C ALA A 110 10.34 -7.11 9.31
N GLN A 111 10.45 -7.99 8.31
CA GLN A 111 9.69 -7.86 7.07
C GLN A 111 8.18 -7.96 7.28
N ILE A 112 7.70 -8.89 8.10
CA ILE A 112 6.28 -9.04 8.45
C ILE A 112 5.76 -7.75 9.07
N ILE A 113 6.49 -7.16 10.02
CA ILE A 113 6.10 -5.89 10.67
C ILE A 113 6.03 -4.76 9.63
N GLY A 114 7.08 -4.57 8.84
CA GLY A 114 7.14 -3.54 7.81
C GLY A 114 6.05 -3.70 6.74
N ALA A 115 5.85 -4.93 6.25
CA ALA A 115 4.83 -5.25 5.26
C ALA A 115 3.41 -5.06 5.81
N SER A 116 3.15 -5.40 7.09
CA SER A 116 1.84 -5.13 7.72
C SER A 116 1.56 -3.63 7.79
N ALA A 117 2.54 -2.82 8.20
CA ALA A 117 2.41 -1.37 8.26
C ALA A 117 2.22 -0.75 6.85
N PHE A 118 2.99 -1.20 5.87
CA PHE A 118 2.81 -0.85 4.45
C PHE A 118 1.42 -1.22 3.95
N GLY A 119 0.98 -2.42 4.30
CA GLY A 119 -0.35 -2.93 4.00
C GLY A 119 -1.46 -2.04 4.52
N PHE A 120 -1.33 -1.55 5.74
CA PHE A 120 -2.28 -0.62 6.35
C PHE A 120 -2.36 0.70 5.57
N MET A 121 -1.23 1.27 5.18
CA MET A 121 -1.18 2.48 4.36
C MET A 121 -1.86 2.27 2.99
N CYS A 122 -1.54 1.18 2.28
CA CYS A 122 -2.12 0.87 0.98
C CYS A 122 -3.64 0.65 1.06
N ALA A 123 -4.13 -0.05 2.10
CA ALA A 123 -5.55 -0.24 2.33
C ALA A 123 -6.27 1.09 2.61
N ALA A 124 -5.69 1.97 3.43
CA ALA A 124 -6.21 3.30 3.70
C ALA A 124 -6.30 4.15 2.43
N ILE A 125 -5.24 4.13 1.59
CA ILE A 125 -5.20 4.83 0.31
C ILE A 125 -6.29 4.30 -0.63
N LEU A 126 -6.47 2.98 -0.74
CA LEU A 126 -7.53 2.38 -1.54
C LEU A 126 -8.91 2.86 -1.09
N ILE A 127 -9.20 2.85 0.22
CA ILE A 127 -10.50 3.30 0.76
C ILE A 127 -10.73 4.78 0.44
N TYR A 128 -9.70 5.62 0.57
CA TYR A 128 -9.80 7.04 0.28
C TYR A 128 -9.99 7.35 -1.21
N THR A 129 -9.26 6.66 -2.07
CA THR A 129 -9.23 6.92 -3.52
C THR A 129 -10.26 6.11 -4.30
N ASN A 130 -10.74 5.00 -3.73
CA ASN A 130 -11.55 3.99 -4.39
C ASN A 130 -10.89 3.46 -5.69
N SER A 131 -9.55 3.38 -5.70
CA SER A 131 -8.77 2.88 -6.83
C SER A 131 -7.53 2.15 -6.35
N ILE A 132 -7.26 1.00 -6.98
CA ILE A 132 -6.12 0.14 -6.63
C ILE A 132 -4.80 0.63 -7.23
N TRP A 133 -4.86 1.47 -8.26
CA TRP A 133 -3.67 1.82 -9.05
C TRP A 133 -2.61 2.56 -8.25
N LEU A 134 -3.00 3.38 -7.25
CA LEU A 134 -2.01 4.04 -6.42
C LEU A 134 -1.30 3.07 -5.47
N PRO A 135 -2.00 2.21 -4.71
CA PRO A 135 -1.35 1.10 -4.00
C PRO A 135 -0.41 0.29 -4.90
N VAL A 136 -0.84 -0.11 -6.10
CA VAL A 136 -0.02 -0.86 -7.07
C VAL A 136 1.25 -0.09 -7.43
N LEU A 137 1.14 1.20 -7.78
CA LEU A 137 2.30 2.01 -8.14
C LEU A 137 3.25 2.19 -6.96
N ILE A 138 2.74 2.54 -5.78
CA ILE A 138 3.57 2.68 -4.57
C ILE A 138 4.30 1.37 -4.29
N HIS A 139 3.60 0.24 -4.36
CA HIS A 139 4.19 -1.08 -4.13
C HIS A 139 5.26 -1.41 -5.19
N THR A 140 4.97 -1.18 -6.45
CA THR A 140 5.94 -1.35 -7.53
C THR A 140 7.25 -0.62 -7.23
N PHE A 141 7.15 0.65 -6.88
CA PHE A 141 8.33 1.48 -6.64
C PHE A 141 9.06 1.16 -5.34
N THR A 142 8.36 0.75 -4.28
CA THR A 142 9.02 0.33 -3.03
C THR A 142 9.84 -0.96 -3.18
N ASN A 143 9.53 -1.79 -4.18
CA ASN A 143 10.30 -2.99 -4.49
C ASN A 143 11.58 -2.71 -5.30
N LEU A 144 11.68 -1.58 -6.01
CA LEU A 144 12.81 -1.29 -6.89
C LEU A 144 14.18 -1.30 -6.20
N PRO A 145 14.38 -0.72 -4.99
CA PRO A 145 15.70 -0.72 -4.36
C PRO A 145 16.24 -2.13 -4.13
N MET A 146 15.36 -3.06 -3.80
CA MET A 146 15.74 -4.46 -3.59
C MET A 146 16.10 -5.15 -4.91
N LEU A 147 15.34 -4.88 -5.97
CA LEU A 147 15.51 -5.52 -7.27
C LEU A 147 16.74 -5.01 -8.06
N PHE A 148 17.20 -3.78 -7.76
CA PHE A 148 18.41 -3.21 -8.34
C PHE A 148 19.68 -3.51 -7.54
N GLN A 149 19.60 -4.34 -6.48
CA GLN A 149 20.77 -4.72 -5.69
C GLN A 149 21.50 -5.89 -6.32
N PRO A 150 22.84 -5.96 -6.14
CA PRO A 150 23.59 -7.16 -6.44
C PRO A 150 23.06 -8.37 -5.65
N ALA A 151 23.09 -9.56 -6.26
CA ALA A 151 22.60 -10.77 -5.61
C ALA A 151 23.34 -11.08 -4.27
N ALA A 152 24.64 -10.75 -4.18
CA ALA A 152 25.41 -10.90 -2.96
C ALA A 152 24.88 -10.03 -1.81
N ASP A 153 24.53 -8.78 -2.08
CA ASP A 153 23.98 -7.85 -1.09
C ASP A 153 22.59 -8.30 -0.62
N PHE A 154 21.78 -8.79 -1.57
CA PHE A 154 20.49 -9.39 -1.25
C PHE A 154 20.63 -10.59 -0.30
N GLN A 155 21.54 -11.53 -0.62
CA GLN A 155 21.80 -12.71 0.21
C GLN A 155 22.32 -12.32 1.58
N GLN A 156 23.26 -11.38 1.67
CA GLN A 156 23.79 -10.90 2.95
C GLN A 156 22.69 -10.29 3.84
N ARG A 157 21.75 -9.53 3.27
CA ARG A 157 20.60 -8.98 4.01
C ARG A 157 19.62 -10.06 4.44
N ALA A 158 19.35 -11.01 3.56
CA ALA A 158 18.41 -12.10 3.84
C ALA A 158 18.87 -13.00 5.00
N THR A 159 20.19 -13.23 5.14
CA THR A 159 20.78 -14.10 6.17
C THR A 159 21.40 -13.35 7.35
N GLY A 160 21.45 -12.01 7.28
CA GLY A 160 22.07 -11.17 8.29
C GLY A 160 21.17 -10.88 9.50
N SER A 161 21.56 -9.85 10.25
CA SER A 161 20.75 -9.31 11.34
C SER A 161 19.71 -8.33 10.83
N PRO A 162 18.49 -8.30 11.41
CA PRO A 162 17.46 -7.36 11.02
C PRO A 162 17.82 -5.92 11.43
N ASP A 163 17.52 -4.96 10.57
CA ASP A 163 17.53 -3.54 10.91
C ASP A 163 16.23 -3.18 11.64
N TRP A 164 16.21 -3.39 12.94
CA TRP A 164 15.04 -3.08 13.77
C TRP A 164 14.71 -1.60 13.78
N LEU A 165 15.72 -0.73 13.87
CA LEU A 165 15.51 0.71 13.90
C LEU A 165 14.87 1.21 12.60
N GLY A 166 15.43 0.82 11.46
CA GLY A 166 14.85 1.15 10.15
C GLY A 166 13.46 0.55 9.95
N THR A 167 13.24 -0.69 10.40
CA THR A 167 11.93 -1.35 10.34
C THR A 167 10.88 -0.57 11.13
N PHE A 168 11.15 -0.19 12.37
CA PHE A 168 10.19 0.55 13.17
C PHE A 168 9.99 1.98 12.67
N ALA A 169 11.05 2.65 12.23
CA ALA A 169 10.96 4.00 11.66
C ALA A 169 10.08 4.02 10.41
N ILE A 170 10.30 3.13 9.46
CA ILE A 170 9.48 3.09 8.23
C ILE A 170 8.05 2.62 8.51
N SER A 171 7.85 1.68 9.43
CA SER A 171 6.51 1.24 9.85
C SER A 171 5.72 2.38 10.49
N PHE A 172 6.36 3.19 11.32
CA PHE A 172 5.76 4.39 11.90
C PHE A 172 5.32 5.38 10.82
N VAL A 173 6.15 5.62 9.80
CA VAL A 173 5.82 6.48 8.67
C VAL A 173 4.59 5.94 7.92
N TYR A 174 4.55 4.65 7.61
CA TYR A 174 3.41 4.04 6.91
C TYR A 174 2.12 4.10 7.72
N ILE A 175 2.16 3.79 9.02
CA ILE A 175 1.00 3.88 9.90
C ILE A 175 0.52 5.33 9.99
N THR A 176 1.43 6.29 10.12
CA THR A 176 1.09 7.71 10.19
C THR A 176 0.40 8.19 8.92
N ILE A 177 0.96 7.89 7.75
CA ILE A 177 0.35 8.25 6.45
C ILE A 177 -1.03 7.59 6.32
N GLY A 178 -1.14 6.29 6.60
CA GLY A 178 -2.40 5.56 6.52
C GLY A 178 -3.46 6.14 7.45
N SER A 179 -3.09 6.47 8.68
CA SER A 179 -3.99 7.09 9.67
C SER A 179 -4.47 8.47 9.22
N MET A 180 -3.57 9.32 8.70
CA MET A 180 -3.94 10.64 8.16
C MET A 180 -4.91 10.53 6.98
N VAL A 181 -4.71 9.54 6.10
CA VAL A 181 -5.59 9.28 4.96
C VAL A 181 -6.97 8.82 5.43
N LEU A 182 -7.04 7.94 6.43
CA LEU A 182 -8.32 7.47 6.99
C LEU A 182 -9.09 8.58 7.70
N LEU A 183 -8.43 9.44 8.47
CA LEU A 183 -9.05 10.60 9.10
C LEU A 183 -9.70 11.52 8.05
N ARG A 184 -8.99 11.86 6.98
CA ARG A 184 -9.54 12.65 5.86
C ARG A 184 -10.70 11.96 5.15
N SER A 185 -10.66 10.64 5.04
CA SER A 185 -11.76 9.84 4.47
C SER A 185 -13.02 9.94 5.32
N SER A 186 -12.88 9.86 6.64
CA SER A 186 -13.98 9.99 7.61
C SER A 186 -14.60 11.39 7.59
N GLU A 187 -13.79 12.46 7.58
CA GLU A 187 -14.26 13.85 7.49
C GLU A 187 -15.05 14.11 6.21
N ALA A 188 -14.54 13.62 5.07
CA ALA A 188 -15.21 13.75 3.79
C ALA A 188 -16.57 13.01 3.77
N GLY A 189 -16.63 11.82 4.40
CA GLY A 189 -17.85 11.05 4.57
C GLY A 189 -18.88 11.79 5.42
N THR A 190 -18.47 12.32 6.56
CA THR A 190 -19.32 13.10 7.47
C THR A 190 -19.87 14.36 6.80
N ALA A 191 -19.00 15.13 6.13
CA ALA A 191 -19.42 16.35 5.40
C ALA A 191 -20.44 16.02 4.30
N ARG A 192 -20.29 14.88 3.61
CA ARG A 192 -21.26 14.44 2.59
C ARG A 192 -22.62 14.08 3.21
N LEU A 193 -22.64 13.40 4.35
CA LEU A 193 -23.88 13.04 5.07
C LEU A 193 -24.61 14.28 5.58
N VAL A 194 -23.90 15.24 6.17
CA VAL A 194 -24.45 16.52 6.61
C VAL A 194 -25.10 17.26 5.42
N LYS A 195 -24.38 17.38 4.29
CA LYS A 195 -24.93 18.04 3.09
C LYS A 195 -26.16 17.33 2.52
N MET A 196 -26.22 16.00 2.59
CA MET A 196 -27.41 15.25 2.17
C MET A 196 -28.57 15.46 3.15
N GLY A 197 -28.32 15.43 4.45
CA GLY A 197 -29.32 15.68 5.49
C GLY A 197 -29.92 17.09 5.41
N THR A 198 -29.08 18.09 5.16
CA THR A 198 -29.53 19.49 4.94
C THR A 198 -30.39 19.61 3.69
N ARG A 199 -29.98 19.00 2.57
CA ARG A 199 -30.78 18.99 1.32
C ARG A 199 -32.12 18.27 1.46
N ALA A 200 -32.17 17.24 2.31
CA ALA A 200 -33.42 16.51 2.60
C ALA A 200 -34.28 17.16 3.67
N GLY A 201 -33.88 18.33 4.21
CA GLY A 201 -34.59 19.01 5.28
C GLY A 201 -34.58 18.32 6.64
N LEU A 202 -33.69 17.32 6.80
CA LEU A 202 -33.58 16.50 8.02
C LEU A 202 -32.64 17.11 9.07
N ILE A 203 -31.79 18.07 8.66
CA ILE A 203 -30.81 18.74 9.53
C ILE A 203 -30.87 20.24 9.24
N SER A 204 -31.16 21.08 10.25
CA SER A 204 -30.97 22.51 10.20
C SER A 204 -29.54 22.87 10.56
N VAL A 205 -28.89 23.69 9.73
CA VAL A 205 -27.50 24.16 9.97
C VAL A 205 -27.49 25.46 10.77
N ASN A 206 -28.65 26.12 10.87
CA ASN A 206 -28.82 27.35 11.67
C ASN A 206 -29.48 26.94 12.98
N GLY A 207 -28.69 27.02 14.08
CA GLY A 207 -29.22 26.93 15.43
C GLY A 207 -30.05 28.20 15.73
N GLU A 208 -31.31 28.15 15.35
CA GLU A 208 -32.38 28.97 15.88
C GLU A 208 -33.44 28.06 16.49
#